data_63173477cca23de9d56239709d7348c2
#
_entry.id   63173477cca23de9d56239709d7348c2
#
_cell.length_a   1.000
_cell.length_b   1.000
_cell.length_c   1.000
_cell.angle_alpha   90.00
_cell.angle_beta   90.00
_cell.angle_gamma   90.00
#
_symmetry.space_group_name_H-M   'P 1'
#
loop_
_entity.id
_entity.type
_entity.pdbx_description
1 polymer ?
#
loop_
_entity_poly.entity_id
_entity_poly.type
_entity_poly.pdbx_seq_one_letter_code
_entity_poly.pdbx_strand_id
1 'polypeptide(L)'
;KGIAIDKDIKLLFSISTTTTCKHSINKPYITPVRFLENSLISGVVVFSQTQSIIVTNIVKDFVDGFLVDVEQKHNMKVGTNGDTLKYFQDKYFINSDRVDSGIKHGGILSIVRAIVANDRIIEYKANDITVDAIWIFLSTKLNYLSGKKVAIIGSGNIGSKLALKLVESGVNVVL
;
A
#
# COMPACT_ATOMS: atom_id res chain seq x y z
N LYS A 1 12.48 -26.63 -16.53
CA LYS A 1 11.33 -26.31 -17.44
C LYS A 1 10.88 -24.91 -17.06
N GLY A 2 11.15 -23.90 -17.93
CA GLY A 2 10.64 -22.56 -17.75
C GLY A 2 9.12 -22.55 -17.88
N ILE A 3 8.45 -21.85 -16.98
CA ILE A 3 7.01 -21.58 -17.11
C ILE A 3 6.91 -20.58 -18.28
N ALA A 4 6.26 -20.96 -19.36
CA ALA A 4 5.89 -20.01 -20.40
C ALA A 4 4.84 -19.08 -19.80
N ILE A 5 5.24 -17.84 -19.52
CA ILE A 5 4.32 -16.80 -19.08
C ILE A 5 3.53 -16.39 -20.31
N ASP A 6 2.20 -16.54 -20.25
CA ASP A 6 1.30 -16.11 -21.30
C ASP A 6 1.50 -14.60 -21.55
N LYS A 7 1.49 -14.17 -22.81
CA LYS A 7 1.82 -12.78 -23.18
C LYS A 7 0.85 -11.73 -22.60
N ASP A 8 -0.28 -12.20 -22.07
CA ASP A 8 -1.33 -11.33 -21.50
C ASP A 8 -1.24 -11.15 -19.98
N ILE A 9 -0.24 -11.76 -19.33
CA ILE A 9 -0.08 -11.62 -17.86
C ILE A 9 0.59 -10.28 -17.56
N LYS A 10 -0.12 -9.44 -16.80
CA LYS A 10 0.41 -8.17 -16.29
C LYS A 10 1.29 -8.39 -15.05
N LEU A 11 2.43 -7.74 -15.02
CA LEU A 11 3.31 -7.70 -13.85
C LEU A 11 2.99 -6.46 -13.03
N LEU A 12 2.43 -6.64 -11.84
CA LEU A 12 2.12 -5.54 -10.92
C LEU A 12 3.05 -5.59 -9.71
N PHE A 13 3.55 -4.43 -9.31
CA PHE A 13 4.43 -4.31 -8.17
C PHE A 13 3.84 -3.45 -7.06
N SER A 14 3.66 -4.03 -5.89
CA SER A 14 3.10 -3.34 -4.72
C SER A 14 4.18 -2.66 -3.89
N ILE A 15 3.97 -1.40 -3.54
CA ILE A 15 4.79 -0.68 -2.56
C ILE A 15 3.90 -0.28 -1.38
N SER A 16 4.24 -0.76 -0.20
CA SER A 16 3.47 -0.52 1.01
C SER A 16 4.35 -0.21 2.23
N THR A 17 3.71 0.25 3.30
CA THR A 17 4.33 0.40 4.62
C THR A 17 3.61 -0.46 5.65
N THR A 18 4.23 -0.66 6.81
CA THR A 18 3.60 -1.35 7.94
C THR A 18 3.72 -0.54 9.23
N THR A 19 2.76 -0.70 10.13
CA THR A 19 2.79 -0.09 11.47
C THR A 19 3.75 -0.78 12.45
N THR A 20 4.22 -1.96 12.13
CA THR A 20 5.04 -2.82 13.02
C THR A 20 6.50 -2.41 13.07
N CYS A 21 6.82 -1.12 12.97
CA CYS A 21 8.21 -0.62 13.11
C CYS A 21 8.65 -0.56 14.57
N LYS A 22 8.66 -1.68 15.28
CA LYS A 22 9.17 -1.70 16.67
C LYS A 22 10.66 -1.99 16.79
N HIS A 23 11.37 -2.30 15.72
CA HIS A 23 12.78 -2.72 15.83
C HIS A 23 13.71 -2.00 14.85
N SER A 24 14.91 -1.76 15.31
CA SER A 24 16.02 -1.00 14.74
C SER A 24 16.59 -1.50 13.41
N ILE A 25 15.98 -2.48 12.77
CA ILE A 25 16.42 -3.01 11.47
C ILE A 25 15.31 -2.75 10.45
N ASN A 26 15.25 -1.53 9.99
CA ASN A 26 14.33 -1.09 8.95
C ASN A 26 14.79 -1.59 7.56
N LYS A 27 14.97 -2.91 7.40
CA LYS A 27 15.28 -3.49 6.09
C LYS A 27 13.99 -3.72 5.33
N PRO A 28 13.90 -3.26 4.07
CA PRO A 28 12.76 -3.58 3.22
C PRO A 28 12.69 -5.10 3.02
N TYR A 29 11.49 -5.63 2.92
CA TYR A 29 11.29 -7.04 2.62
C TYR A 29 10.30 -7.23 1.48
N ILE A 30 10.56 -8.25 0.66
CA ILE A 30 9.74 -8.60 -0.49
C ILE A 30 8.49 -9.35 -0.01
N THR A 31 7.35 -9.01 -0.56
CA THR A 31 6.11 -9.75 -0.32
C THR A 31 6.02 -10.98 -1.22
N PRO A 32 5.32 -12.04 -0.79
CA PRO A 32 5.13 -13.22 -1.62
C PRO A 32 4.51 -12.88 -2.97
N VAL A 33 4.93 -13.60 -4.01
CA VAL A 33 4.32 -13.53 -5.33
C VAL A 33 2.92 -14.14 -5.27
N ARG A 34 1.95 -13.48 -5.89
CA ARG A 34 0.55 -13.92 -5.95
C ARG A 34 0.04 -13.80 -7.37
N PHE A 35 -0.79 -14.76 -7.76
CA PHE A 35 -1.57 -14.70 -8.99
C PHE A 35 -2.98 -14.20 -8.68
N LEU A 36 -3.45 -13.27 -9.46
CA LEU A 36 -4.82 -12.78 -9.43
C LEU A 36 -5.28 -12.58 -10.86
N GLU A 37 -6.17 -13.43 -11.33
CA GLU A 37 -6.63 -13.44 -12.73
C GLU A 37 -5.46 -13.40 -13.71
N ASN A 38 -5.35 -12.34 -14.50
CA ASN A 38 -4.30 -12.14 -15.52
C ASN A 38 -3.09 -11.37 -14.96
N SER A 39 -2.93 -11.30 -13.65
CA SER A 39 -1.88 -10.49 -13.05
C SER A 39 -0.99 -11.30 -12.12
N LEU A 40 0.31 -11.10 -12.24
CA LEU A 40 1.31 -11.53 -11.28
C LEU A 40 1.65 -10.34 -10.39
N ILE A 41 1.39 -10.47 -9.11
CA ILE A 41 1.60 -9.40 -8.13
C ILE A 41 2.72 -9.81 -7.20
N SER A 42 3.75 -8.99 -7.12
CA SER A 42 4.76 -9.02 -6.08
C SER A 42 4.88 -7.63 -5.47
N GLY A 43 5.77 -7.44 -4.50
CA GLY A 43 5.95 -6.11 -3.96
C GLY A 43 6.96 -6.05 -2.84
N VAL A 44 7.02 -4.89 -2.20
CA VAL A 44 7.93 -4.61 -1.11
C VAL A 44 7.25 -3.79 -0.03
N VAL A 45 7.60 -4.10 1.21
CA VAL A 45 7.30 -3.23 2.36
C VAL A 45 8.53 -2.38 2.62
N VAL A 46 8.35 -1.06 2.59
CA VAL A 46 9.39 -0.07 2.81
C VAL A 46 9.18 0.69 4.11
N PHE A 47 10.27 1.21 4.68
CA PHE A 47 10.28 1.92 5.97
C PHE A 47 10.82 3.35 5.86
N SER A 48 11.30 3.75 4.67
CA SER A 48 11.78 5.11 4.43
C SER A 48 11.48 5.56 3.01
N GLN A 49 11.48 6.87 2.81
CA GLN A 49 11.34 7.48 1.49
C GLN A 49 12.49 7.05 0.57
N THR A 50 13.72 7.00 1.08
CA THR A 50 14.90 6.57 0.31
C THR A 50 14.72 5.15 -0.22
N GLN A 51 14.21 4.22 0.60
CA GLN A 51 13.93 2.85 0.15
C GLN A 51 12.87 2.83 -0.95
N SER A 52 11.81 3.63 -0.82
CA SER A 52 10.79 3.75 -1.85
C SER A 52 11.36 4.26 -3.17
N ILE A 53 12.21 5.29 -3.13
CA ILE A 53 12.90 5.85 -4.32
C ILE A 53 13.75 4.76 -4.98
N ILE A 54 14.61 4.09 -4.21
CA ILE A 54 15.52 3.06 -4.74
C ILE A 54 14.74 1.94 -5.40
N VAL A 55 13.76 1.37 -4.70
CA VAL A 55 12.96 0.26 -5.20
C VAL A 55 12.18 0.66 -6.44
N THR A 56 11.51 1.80 -6.44
CA THR A 56 10.74 2.27 -7.61
C THR A 56 11.63 2.41 -8.84
N ASN A 57 12.83 2.98 -8.68
CA ASN A 57 13.76 3.11 -9.79
C ASN A 57 14.30 1.78 -10.32
N ILE A 58 14.50 0.80 -9.43
CA ILE A 58 14.97 -0.54 -9.85
C ILE A 58 13.91 -1.26 -10.67
N VAL A 59 12.62 -1.20 -10.25
CA VAL A 59 11.59 -2.05 -10.82
C VAL A 59 10.75 -1.39 -11.92
N LYS A 60 10.79 -0.06 -12.08
CA LYS A 60 9.88 0.69 -12.98
C LYS A 60 9.89 0.23 -14.43
N ASP A 61 11.03 -0.27 -14.91
CA ASP A 61 11.20 -0.70 -16.30
C ASP A 61 10.87 -2.19 -16.51
N PHE A 62 10.57 -2.93 -15.43
CA PHE A 62 10.30 -4.37 -15.45
C PHE A 62 8.84 -4.73 -15.15
N VAL A 63 8.01 -3.76 -14.79
CA VAL A 63 6.61 -4.01 -14.39
C VAL A 63 5.64 -3.17 -15.21
N ASP A 64 4.44 -3.68 -15.40
CA ASP A 64 3.39 -2.98 -16.14
C ASP A 64 2.71 -1.90 -15.30
N GLY A 65 2.65 -2.08 -13.98
CA GLY A 65 2.03 -1.11 -13.09
C GLY A 65 2.45 -1.23 -11.63
N PHE A 66 2.14 -0.19 -10.88
CA PHE A 66 2.40 -0.09 -9.45
C PHE A 66 1.10 -0.07 -8.66
N LEU A 67 1.04 -0.90 -7.62
CA LEU A 67 0.02 -0.84 -6.58
C LEU A 67 0.59 -0.08 -5.39
N VAL A 68 0.07 1.10 -5.08
CA VAL A 68 0.63 1.95 -4.02
C VAL A 68 -0.35 2.06 -2.86
N ASP A 69 0.11 1.61 -1.67
CA ASP A 69 -0.63 1.79 -0.42
C ASP A 69 -0.57 3.26 -0.01
N VAL A 70 -1.72 3.94 -0.11
CA VAL A 70 -1.84 5.36 0.23
C VAL A 70 -2.17 5.60 1.69
N GLU A 71 -2.30 4.54 2.48
CA GLU A 71 -2.61 4.67 3.89
C GLU A 71 -1.34 5.01 4.69
N GLN A 72 -1.30 6.19 5.27
CA GLN A 72 -0.21 6.60 6.16
C GLN A 72 -0.33 5.90 7.50
N LYS A 73 0.44 4.82 7.67
CA LYS A 73 0.46 4.06 8.92
C LYS A 73 1.41 4.66 9.97
N HIS A 74 2.39 5.43 9.54
CA HIS A 74 3.31 6.21 10.36
C HIS A 74 4.11 7.19 9.48
N ASN A 75 4.72 8.18 10.10
CA ASN A 75 5.60 9.11 9.40
C ASN A 75 6.87 8.38 8.96
N MET A 76 7.04 8.22 7.66
CA MET A 76 8.26 7.63 7.11
C MET A 76 9.42 8.59 7.34
N LYS A 77 10.44 8.14 8.03
CA LYS A 77 11.66 8.92 8.23
C LYS A 77 12.36 9.14 6.89
N VAL A 78 12.79 10.35 6.66
CA VAL A 78 13.80 10.65 5.66
C VAL A 78 15.06 9.89 6.06
N GLY A 79 15.69 9.17 5.12
CA GLY A 79 16.89 8.37 5.43
C GLY A 79 17.98 9.20 6.11
N THR A 80 18.77 8.55 6.95
CA THR A 80 19.76 9.16 7.83
C THR A 80 20.94 9.83 7.10
N ASN A 81 21.09 9.64 5.80
CA ASN A 81 22.13 10.28 4.98
C ASN A 81 21.49 11.40 4.13
N GLY A 82 21.57 12.63 4.62
CA GLY A 82 21.09 13.82 3.93
C GLY A 82 21.62 13.97 2.49
N ASP A 83 22.82 13.48 2.21
CA ASP A 83 23.43 13.54 0.89
C ASP A 83 22.73 12.65 -0.15
N THR A 84 22.30 11.46 0.25
CA THR A 84 21.56 10.55 -0.64
C THR A 84 20.19 11.12 -0.98
N LEU A 85 19.51 11.70 0.01
CA LEU A 85 18.22 12.35 -0.22
C LEU A 85 18.40 13.58 -1.12
N LYS A 86 19.42 14.41 -0.89
CA LYS A 86 19.73 15.57 -1.72
C LYS A 86 20.01 15.16 -3.16
N TYR A 87 20.83 14.13 -3.38
CA TYR A 87 21.09 13.61 -4.72
C TYR A 87 19.80 13.20 -5.45
N PHE A 88 18.88 12.50 -4.77
CA PHE A 88 17.62 12.08 -5.36
C PHE A 88 16.65 13.26 -5.53
N GLN A 89 16.61 14.19 -4.61
CA GLN A 89 15.87 15.44 -4.76
C GLN A 89 16.38 16.24 -5.97
N ASP A 90 17.68 16.43 -6.07
CA ASP A 90 18.31 17.12 -7.18
C ASP A 90 18.02 16.43 -8.51
N LYS A 91 18.05 15.12 -8.57
CA LYS A 91 17.84 14.36 -9.80
C LYS A 91 16.39 14.30 -10.27
N TYR A 92 15.43 14.20 -9.35
CA TYR A 92 14.03 13.91 -9.68
C TYR A 92 13.07 15.06 -9.39
N PHE A 93 13.47 16.07 -8.62
CA PHE A 93 12.58 17.11 -8.13
C PHE A 93 12.95 18.54 -8.53
N ILE A 94 14.17 18.82 -8.98
CA ILE A 94 14.63 20.19 -9.29
C ILE A 94 13.95 20.80 -10.52
N ASN A 95 13.49 20.01 -11.46
CA ASN A 95 12.87 20.52 -12.69
C ASN A 95 11.35 20.56 -12.65
N SER A 96 10.72 20.35 -11.53
CA SER A 96 9.28 20.49 -11.41
C SER A 96 8.95 21.66 -10.48
N ASP A 97 8.16 22.61 -10.95
CA ASP A 97 7.46 23.63 -10.13
C ASP A 97 6.63 23.02 -8.98
N ARG A 98 6.74 21.71 -8.81
CA ARG A 98 6.12 20.89 -7.76
C ARG A 98 6.96 20.78 -6.49
N VAL A 99 8.13 21.42 -6.43
CA VAL A 99 8.95 21.48 -5.20
C VAL A 99 8.21 22.23 -4.10
N ASP A 100 7.36 23.20 -4.46
CA ASP A 100 6.52 23.94 -3.50
C ASP A 100 5.29 23.16 -3.01
N SER A 101 4.85 22.12 -3.70
CA SER A 101 3.84 21.20 -3.16
C SER A 101 4.46 20.21 -2.21
N GLY A 102 5.33 20.67 -1.33
CA GLY A 102 6.17 19.96 -0.40
C GLY A 102 5.86 18.47 -0.37
N ILE A 103 6.83 17.63 -0.68
CA ILE A 103 6.69 16.20 -0.33
C ILE A 103 6.35 16.20 1.13
N LYS A 104 5.06 16.20 1.42
CA LYS A 104 4.57 16.13 2.79
C LYS A 104 5.22 14.88 3.33
N HIS A 105 6.11 15.08 4.28
CA HIS A 105 6.87 14.04 4.93
C HIS A 105 6.03 12.76 5.04
N GLY A 106 6.39 11.71 4.30
CA GLY A 106 5.84 10.40 4.50
C GLY A 106 4.99 9.76 3.38
N GLY A 107 4.78 10.37 2.24
CA GLY A 107 3.95 9.78 1.20
C GLY A 107 4.71 8.91 0.19
N ILE A 108 4.53 7.58 0.22
CA ILE A 108 5.05 6.69 -0.84
C ILE A 108 4.49 7.12 -2.20
N LEU A 109 3.22 7.46 -2.25
CA LEU A 109 2.53 7.84 -3.48
C LEU A 109 3.21 9.02 -4.18
N SER A 110 3.58 10.06 -3.43
CA SER A 110 4.26 11.23 -4.01
C SER A 110 5.58 10.87 -4.66
N ILE A 111 6.31 9.93 -4.05
CA ILE A 111 7.58 9.43 -4.58
C ILE A 111 7.35 8.63 -5.86
N VAL A 112 6.41 7.68 -5.84
CA VAL A 112 6.14 6.85 -7.01
C VAL A 112 5.65 7.71 -8.17
N ARG A 113 4.76 8.68 -7.94
CA ARG A 113 4.27 9.63 -8.95
C ARG A 113 5.36 10.53 -9.54
N ALA A 114 6.43 10.81 -8.80
CA ALA A 114 7.55 11.58 -9.31
C ALA A 114 8.46 10.77 -10.25
N ILE A 115 8.38 9.44 -10.21
CA ILE A 115 9.29 8.53 -10.93
C ILE A 115 8.57 7.79 -12.06
N VAL A 116 7.28 7.50 -11.88
CA VAL A 116 6.47 6.68 -12.77
C VAL A 116 5.29 7.48 -13.32
N ALA A 117 4.91 7.22 -14.57
CA ALA A 117 3.74 7.84 -15.19
C ALA A 117 2.45 7.46 -14.43
N ASN A 118 1.52 8.42 -14.29
CA ASN A 118 0.34 8.27 -13.44
C ASN A 118 -0.63 7.17 -13.89
N ASP A 119 -0.70 6.88 -15.20
CA ASP A 119 -1.52 5.82 -15.79
C ASP A 119 -1.07 4.42 -15.41
N ARG A 120 0.15 4.27 -14.88
CA ARG A 120 0.70 3.03 -14.37
C ARG A 120 0.55 2.87 -12.85
N ILE A 121 -0.14 3.77 -12.16
CA ILE A 121 -0.26 3.78 -10.71
C ILE A 121 -1.70 3.50 -10.30
N ILE A 122 -1.88 2.44 -9.53
CA ILE A 122 -3.14 2.08 -8.89
C ILE A 122 -3.00 2.31 -7.39
N GLU A 123 -3.81 3.20 -6.86
CA GLU A 123 -3.83 3.53 -5.44
C GLU A 123 -4.77 2.61 -4.68
N TYR A 124 -4.37 2.18 -3.50
CA TYR A 124 -5.25 1.40 -2.62
C TYR A 124 -5.01 1.73 -1.15
N LYS A 125 -6.00 1.42 -0.32
CA LYS A 125 -5.92 1.52 1.14
C LYS A 125 -6.02 0.11 1.74
N ALA A 126 -4.91 -0.37 2.28
CA ALA A 126 -4.80 -1.75 2.76
C ALA A 126 -5.84 -2.08 3.86
N ASN A 127 -6.13 -1.14 4.76
CA ASN A 127 -7.12 -1.36 5.82
C ASN A 127 -8.56 -1.40 5.27
N ASP A 128 -8.88 -0.60 4.26
CA ASP A 128 -10.21 -0.61 3.64
C ASP A 128 -10.46 -1.96 2.93
N ILE A 129 -9.46 -2.47 2.19
CA ILE A 129 -9.54 -3.80 1.58
C ILE A 129 -9.76 -4.89 2.63
N THR A 130 -9.05 -4.79 3.77
CA THR A 130 -9.22 -5.75 4.88
C THR A 130 -10.63 -5.69 5.46
N VAL A 131 -11.17 -4.50 5.68
CA VAL A 131 -12.55 -4.29 6.17
C VAL A 131 -13.56 -4.86 5.18
N ASP A 132 -13.38 -4.61 3.89
CA ASP A 132 -14.26 -5.13 2.84
C ASP A 132 -14.22 -6.66 2.76
N ALA A 133 -13.04 -7.25 2.85
CA ALA A 133 -12.87 -8.70 2.85
C ALA A 133 -13.58 -9.36 4.05
N ILE A 134 -13.45 -8.78 5.25
CA ILE A 134 -14.14 -9.28 6.45
C ILE A 134 -15.66 -9.13 6.29
N TRP A 135 -16.12 -7.98 5.81
CA TRP A 135 -17.54 -7.74 5.60
C TRP A 135 -18.15 -8.71 4.58
N ILE A 136 -17.50 -8.92 3.44
CA ILE A 136 -17.91 -9.89 2.40
C ILE A 136 -17.95 -11.30 2.99
N PHE A 137 -16.92 -11.69 3.73
CA PHE A 137 -16.86 -13.01 4.36
C PHE A 137 -18.04 -13.23 5.32
N LEU A 138 -18.31 -12.25 6.21
CA LEU A 138 -19.43 -12.34 7.14
C LEU A 138 -20.78 -12.37 6.42
N SER A 139 -20.98 -11.53 5.42
CA SER A 139 -22.20 -11.48 4.61
C SER A 139 -22.47 -12.83 3.92
N THR A 140 -21.42 -13.43 3.35
CA THR A 140 -21.53 -14.73 2.68
C THR A 140 -21.82 -15.86 3.67
N LYS A 141 -21.19 -15.84 4.86
CA LYS A 141 -21.34 -16.91 5.84
C LYS A 141 -22.67 -16.84 6.63
N LEU A 142 -23.19 -15.65 6.84
CA LEU A 142 -24.37 -15.43 7.66
C LEU A 142 -25.65 -15.23 6.86
N ASN A 143 -25.60 -15.29 5.53
CA ASN A 143 -26.66 -15.05 4.55
C ASN A 143 -27.26 -13.64 4.59
N TYR A 144 -27.45 -13.05 5.78
CA TYR A 144 -27.83 -11.66 5.99
C TYR A 144 -27.27 -11.18 7.33
N LEU A 145 -26.95 -9.90 7.40
CA LEU A 145 -26.30 -9.27 8.56
C LEU A 145 -27.30 -8.51 9.45
N SER A 146 -28.35 -7.96 8.87
CA SER A 146 -29.32 -7.12 9.59
C SER A 146 -29.91 -7.84 10.81
N GLY A 147 -29.97 -7.13 11.93
CA GLY A 147 -30.50 -7.63 13.21
C GLY A 147 -29.54 -8.54 13.99
N LYS A 148 -28.41 -8.95 13.41
CA LYS A 148 -27.42 -9.76 14.13
C LYS A 148 -26.66 -8.93 15.17
N LYS A 149 -26.10 -9.62 16.17
CA LYS A 149 -25.20 -9.01 17.17
C LYS A 149 -23.79 -9.46 16.91
N VAL A 150 -22.86 -8.53 16.85
CA VAL A 150 -21.42 -8.79 16.62
C VAL A 150 -20.61 -8.05 17.68
N ALA A 151 -19.68 -8.77 18.31
CA ALA A 151 -18.67 -8.16 19.17
C ALA A 151 -17.35 -8.05 18.39
N ILE A 152 -16.71 -6.88 18.43
CA ILE A 152 -15.41 -6.62 17.84
C ILE A 152 -14.42 -6.38 18.97
N ILE A 153 -13.40 -7.23 19.07
CA ILE A 153 -12.35 -7.08 20.06
C ILE A 153 -11.23 -6.24 19.46
N GLY A 154 -11.20 -4.97 19.86
CA GLY A 154 -10.20 -3.98 19.41
C GLY A 154 -10.77 -2.91 18.49
N SER A 155 -10.74 -1.66 18.97
CA SER A 155 -11.23 -0.46 18.28
C SER A 155 -10.12 0.30 17.54
N GLY A 156 -9.12 -0.40 17.01
CA GLY A 156 -8.11 0.18 16.12
C GLY A 156 -8.69 0.56 14.76
N ASN A 157 -7.83 0.99 13.83
CA ASN A 157 -8.25 1.49 12.52
C ASN A 157 -9.16 0.52 11.76
N ILE A 158 -8.82 -0.78 11.75
CA ILE A 158 -9.65 -1.80 11.09
C ILE A 158 -10.93 -2.04 11.89
N GLY A 159 -10.83 -2.23 13.20
CA GLY A 159 -12.00 -2.51 14.05
C GLY A 159 -13.05 -1.42 14.02
N SER A 160 -12.65 -0.15 14.08
CA SER A 160 -13.56 0.99 14.00
C SER A 160 -14.24 1.12 12.64
N LYS A 161 -13.51 0.94 11.55
CA LYS A 161 -14.07 0.96 10.19
C LYS A 161 -15.02 -0.22 9.95
N LEU A 162 -14.65 -1.41 10.44
CA LEU A 162 -15.52 -2.58 10.35
C LEU A 162 -16.82 -2.40 11.16
N ALA A 163 -16.72 -1.83 12.37
CA ALA A 163 -17.88 -1.53 13.19
C ALA A 163 -18.86 -0.61 12.46
N LEU A 164 -18.35 0.47 11.87
CA LEU A 164 -19.18 1.40 11.09
C LEU A 164 -19.89 0.68 9.93
N LYS A 165 -19.14 -0.08 9.14
CA LYS A 165 -19.69 -0.81 7.99
C LYS A 165 -20.73 -1.86 8.38
N LEU A 166 -20.56 -2.51 9.52
CA LEU A 166 -21.54 -3.46 10.07
C LEU A 166 -22.80 -2.76 10.57
N VAL A 167 -22.66 -1.62 11.25
CA VAL A 167 -23.81 -0.81 11.70
C VAL A 167 -24.62 -0.32 10.50
N GLU A 168 -23.98 0.17 9.45
CA GLU A 168 -24.63 0.55 8.19
C GLU A 168 -25.39 -0.64 7.54
N SER A 169 -24.94 -1.86 7.79
CA SER A 169 -25.62 -3.10 7.36
C SER A 169 -26.72 -3.57 8.31
N GLY A 170 -27.08 -2.79 9.34
CA GLY A 170 -28.14 -3.09 10.30
C GLY A 170 -27.71 -4.07 11.41
N VAL A 171 -26.41 -4.20 11.66
CA VAL A 171 -25.88 -5.07 12.73
C VAL A 171 -25.81 -4.31 14.05
N ASN A 172 -26.16 -4.96 15.16
CA ASN A 172 -25.91 -4.45 16.50
C ASN A 172 -24.45 -4.75 16.89
N VAL A 173 -23.60 -3.74 16.88
CA VAL A 173 -22.16 -3.88 17.15
C VAL A 173 -21.82 -3.48 18.58
N VAL A 174 -20.98 -4.31 19.22
CA VAL A 174 -20.33 -4.02 20.51
C VAL A 174 -18.82 -3.97 20.27
N LEU A 175 -18.16 -2.91 20.77
CA LEU A 175 -16.72 -2.70 20.70
C LEU A 175 -16.07 -3.00 22.03
#